data_df7c316c394589ae31907d9fe1a438c2
#
_entry.id   df7c316c394589ae31907d9fe1a438c2
#
_cell.length_a   1.000
_cell.length_b   1.000
_cell.length_c   1.000
_cell.angle_alpha   90.00
_cell.angle_beta   90.00
_cell.angle_gamma   90.00
#
_symmetry.space_group_name_H-M   'P 1'
#
loop_
_entity.id
_entity.type
_entity.pdbx_description
1 polymer ?
#
loop_
_entity_poly.entity_id
_entity_poly.type
_entity_poly.pdbx_seq_one_letter_code
_entity_poly.pdbx_strand_id
1 'polypeptide(L)'
;MYQKYTMMKRNILFALVLGISLTVFGQSQTQAKKWFANGEYEKAKPAFAKLLKGNSKNGSLNYWYGVCLNETGEHDKALHYLQVAVERDVENAYRYMGDYYMQDADYDKAIEYYEIYLDKVDPTDKKFAEYTRILEKAKHEYKYVKRVEKVTFVDSIVIAKDKFLAAYNMGQECGTLGSTRYLIGGVSSEGTAYRTEMRDKIYYSDLDANGVLQLYMCYKMLDEWSKPTLLQGMPEGDKNYPYLLSDGVTIYFANNNSDGLGGYDIYVTRYNTATDRYLLAENLGMPFNSAANDYMMVIDEINKLGWFATDRNQPDSLVCIYTFIPNETKQYYDYDSENRQEILKAASIHSISATQTNEKAVRIAHQSLLKLSMNAVTKETKEDFTFVVDDYTDYHSLDDFKNPEARQLFTDWESKKKQLTKLYQQLDEMRTRYTQSTAEERTKISTELLTLEKQYEALETEVAAMDKDIRNKEINYANKK
;
A
#
# COMPACT_ATOMS: atom_id res chain seq x y z
N MET A 1 34.45 74.61 -42.95
CA MET A 1 34.91 74.05 -41.66
C MET A 1 33.74 73.65 -40.73
N TYR A 2 32.65 74.33 -40.73
CA TYR A 2 31.49 74.10 -39.84
C TYR A 2 30.72 72.72 -40.08
N GLN A 3 30.61 72.26 -41.34
CA GLN A 3 29.95 71.02 -41.63
C GLN A 3 30.67 69.72 -41.16
N LYS A 4 32.00 69.77 -41.13
CA LYS A 4 32.78 68.60 -40.62
C LYS A 4 32.66 68.44 -39.11
N TYR A 5 32.51 69.55 -38.38
CA TYR A 5 32.41 69.55 -36.91
C TYR A 5 31.03 69.02 -36.44
N THR A 6 29.96 69.29 -37.23
CA THR A 6 28.61 68.80 -36.93
C THR A 6 28.47 67.32 -37.21
N MET A 7 29.10 66.82 -38.30
CA MET A 7 29.12 65.37 -38.58
C MET A 7 29.94 64.59 -37.54
N MET A 8 31.04 65.10 -37.10
CA MET A 8 31.89 64.46 -36.08
C MET A 8 31.20 64.37 -34.73
N LYS A 9 30.51 65.44 -34.28
CA LYS A 9 29.65 65.40 -33.05
C LYS A 9 28.46 64.43 -33.15
N ARG A 10 27.84 64.33 -34.30
CA ARG A 10 26.72 63.43 -34.56
C ARG A 10 27.17 61.97 -34.53
N ASN A 11 28.34 61.65 -35.08
CA ASN A 11 28.89 60.27 -35.03
C ASN A 11 29.44 59.89 -33.63
N ILE A 12 29.96 60.82 -32.85
CA ILE A 12 30.35 60.60 -31.47
C ILE A 12 29.13 60.41 -30.56
N LEU A 13 28.02 61.16 -30.78
CA LEU A 13 26.78 60.99 -30.05
C LEU A 13 26.13 59.65 -30.36
N PHE A 14 26.18 59.18 -31.61
CA PHE A 14 25.65 57.88 -32.05
C PHE A 14 26.47 56.73 -31.47
N ALA A 15 27.83 56.85 -31.38
CA ALA A 15 28.70 55.85 -30.77
C ALA A 15 28.53 55.79 -29.24
N LEU A 16 28.29 56.94 -28.59
CA LEU A 16 28.02 57.00 -27.14
C LEU A 16 26.66 56.42 -26.79
N VAL A 17 25.64 56.67 -27.60
CA VAL A 17 24.28 56.08 -27.38
C VAL A 17 24.28 54.60 -27.64
N LEU A 18 25.04 54.07 -28.64
CA LEU A 18 25.23 52.64 -28.86
C LEU A 18 26.02 51.99 -27.73
N GLY A 19 27.09 52.67 -27.22
CA GLY A 19 27.89 52.18 -26.10
C GLY A 19 27.11 52.08 -24.78
N ILE A 20 26.26 53.06 -24.50
CA ILE A 20 25.40 53.07 -23.29
C ILE A 20 24.31 52.00 -23.40
N SER A 21 23.70 51.79 -24.58
CA SER A 21 22.72 50.74 -24.76
C SER A 21 23.28 49.32 -24.61
N LEU A 22 24.48 49.06 -25.08
CA LEU A 22 25.18 47.78 -24.90
C LEU A 22 25.56 47.49 -23.44
N THR A 23 25.99 48.51 -22.69
CA THR A 23 26.33 48.36 -21.27
C THR A 23 25.11 48.18 -20.38
N VAL A 24 23.99 48.85 -20.66
CA VAL A 24 22.71 48.67 -19.94
C VAL A 24 22.12 47.27 -20.22
N PHE A 25 22.24 46.76 -21.44
CA PHE A 25 21.80 45.42 -21.79
C PHE A 25 22.69 44.35 -21.09
N GLY A 26 23.97 44.49 -21.06
CA GLY A 26 24.90 43.58 -20.40
C GLY A 26 24.70 43.54 -18.88
N GLN A 27 24.51 44.69 -18.25
CA GLN A 27 24.19 44.78 -16.82
C GLN A 27 22.83 44.13 -16.48
N SER A 28 21.79 44.28 -17.33
CA SER A 28 20.48 43.69 -17.18
C SER A 28 20.55 42.15 -17.23
N GLN A 29 21.31 41.58 -18.17
CA GLN A 29 21.46 40.12 -18.29
C GLN A 29 22.26 39.54 -17.13
N THR A 30 23.36 40.18 -16.71
CA THR A 30 24.17 39.73 -15.58
C THR A 30 23.35 39.71 -14.27
N GLN A 31 22.53 40.74 -14.07
CA GLN A 31 21.68 40.82 -12.89
C GLN A 31 20.55 39.76 -12.92
N ALA A 32 19.93 39.51 -14.08
CA ALA A 32 18.93 38.47 -14.24
C ALA A 32 19.50 37.09 -13.95
N LYS A 33 20.73 36.80 -14.41
CA LYS A 33 21.43 35.54 -14.10
C LYS A 33 21.72 35.37 -12.60
N LYS A 34 22.06 36.46 -11.88
CA LYS A 34 22.27 36.42 -10.43
C LYS A 34 20.97 36.07 -9.70
N TRP A 35 19.86 36.72 -10.05
CA TRP A 35 18.55 36.36 -9.48
C TRP A 35 18.16 34.90 -9.76
N PHE A 36 18.39 34.45 -11.00
CA PHE A 36 18.14 33.06 -11.38
C PHE A 36 18.97 32.06 -10.56
N ALA A 37 20.29 32.32 -10.42
CA ALA A 37 21.21 31.48 -9.66
C ALA A 37 20.85 31.41 -8.14
N ASN A 38 20.25 32.50 -7.63
CA ASN A 38 19.77 32.57 -6.23
C ASN A 38 18.36 32.02 -6.03
N GLY A 39 17.70 31.50 -7.08
CA GLY A 39 16.29 31.01 -6.98
C GLY A 39 15.24 32.14 -6.95
N GLU A 40 15.66 33.40 -7.21
CA GLU A 40 14.75 34.55 -7.20
C GLU A 40 14.02 34.69 -8.55
N TYR A 41 13.28 33.64 -8.92
CA TYR A 41 12.70 33.49 -10.27
C TYR A 41 11.68 34.57 -10.63
N GLU A 42 10.86 35.01 -9.67
CA GLU A 42 9.92 36.13 -9.89
C GLU A 42 10.61 37.45 -10.28
N LYS A 43 11.81 37.70 -9.77
CA LYS A 43 12.60 38.88 -10.15
C LYS A 43 13.32 38.68 -11.48
N ALA A 44 13.80 37.49 -11.78
CA ALA A 44 14.51 37.14 -13.01
C ALA A 44 13.57 37.10 -14.22
N LYS A 45 12.34 36.60 -14.05
CA LYS A 45 11.32 36.39 -15.10
C LYS A 45 11.12 37.62 -16.01
N PRO A 46 10.78 38.83 -15.51
CA PRO A 46 10.55 39.99 -16.37
C PRO A 46 11.81 40.46 -17.11
N ALA A 47 12.99 40.25 -16.54
CA ALA A 47 14.25 40.61 -17.19
C ALA A 47 14.54 39.67 -18.38
N PHE A 48 14.39 38.37 -18.22
CA PHE A 48 14.55 37.44 -19.33
C PHE A 48 13.47 37.59 -20.40
N ALA A 49 12.19 37.85 -20.04
CA ALA A 49 11.15 38.17 -20.99
C ALA A 49 11.49 39.38 -21.88
N LYS A 50 12.13 40.44 -21.30
CA LYS A 50 12.59 41.62 -22.03
C LYS A 50 13.73 41.29 -23.00
N LEU A 51 14.69 40.45 -22.56
CA LEU A 51 15.83 40.03 -23.38
C LEU A 51 15.39 39.14 -24.56
N LEU A 52 14.37 38.31 -24.39
CA LEU A 52 13.81 37.46 -25.43
C LEU A 52 13.14 38.26 -26.56
N LYS A 53 12.56 39.45 -26.32
CA LYS A 53 11.95 40.29 -27.36
C LYS A 53 12.90 40.59 -28.52
N GLY A 54 14.20 40.70 -28.24
CA GLY A 54 15.22 40.91 -29.26
C GLY A 54 15.96 39.66 -29.75
N ASN A 55 15.81 38.54 -29.04
CA ASN A 55 16.57 37.31 -29.27
C ASN A 55 15.70 36.05 -29.04
N SER A 56 14.53 35.96 -29.66
CA SER A 56 13.53 34.91 -29.43
C SER A 56 14.05 33.47 -29.68
N LYS A 57 15.09 33.32 -30.50
CA LYS A 57 15.69 32.01 -30.83
C LYS A 57 16.93 31.66 -29.99
N ASN A 58 17.29 32.48 -28.99
CA ASN A 58 18.43 32.18 -28.14
C ASN A 58 18.11 31.09 -27.13
N GLY A 59 18.75 29.90 -27.24
CA GLY A 59 18.48 28.74 -26.38
C GLY A 59 18.64 29.03 -24.90
N SER A 60 19.74 29.67 -24.50
CA SER A 60 19.98 29.98 -23.08
C SER A 60 18.95 30.96 -22.50
N LEU A 61 18.52 31.97 -23.26
CA LEU A 61 17.48 32.89 -22.80
C LEU A 61 16.12 32.21 -22.68
N ASN A 62 15.79 31.34 -23.62
CA ASN A 62 14.57 30.51 -23.56
C ASN A 62 14.62 29.57 -22.36
N TYR A 63 15.76 28.92 -22.11
CA TYR A 63 15.93 28.07 -20.93
C TYR A 63 15.70 28.85 -19.63
N TRP A 64 16.40 29.96 -19.39
CA TRP A 64 16.23 30.71 -18.15
C TRP A 64 14.81 31.25 -17.97
N TYR A 65 14.18 31.72 -19.04
CA TYR A 65 12.81 32.21 -18.97
C TYR A 65 11.82 31.07 -18.76
N GLY A 66 11.98 29.96 -19.46
CA GLY A 66 11.17 28.75 -19.29
C GLY A 66 11.25 28.21 -17.87
N VAL A 67 12.45 28.13 -17.30
CA VAL A 67 12.64 27.74 -15.90
C VAL A 67 11.97 28.73 -14.93
N CYS A 68 12.12 30.06 -15.16
CA CYS A 68 11.41 31.02 -14.32
C CYS A 68 9.89 30.85 -14.37
N LEU A 69 9.32 30.58 -15.53
CA LEU A 69 7.89 30.31 -15.67
C LEU A 69 7.50 29.03 -14.90
N ASN A 70 8.27 27.95 -15.07
CA ASN A 70 8.03 26.69 -14.38
C ASN A 70 8.04 26.85 -12.86
N GLU A 71 9.11 27.44 -12.32
CA GLU A 71 9.30 27.65 -10.87
C GLU A 71 8.31 28.66 -10.26
N THR A 72 7.60 29.44 -11.08
CA THR A 72 6.55 30.38 -10.65
C THR A 72 5.13 29.90 -10.98
N GLY A 73 4.96 28.62 -11.31
CA GLY A 73 3.67 27.96 -11.47
C GLY A 73 3.01 28.17 -12.84
N GLU A 74 3.74 28.71 -13.83
CA GLU A 74 3.22 28.92 -15.20
C GLU A 74 3.67 27.79 -16.14
N HIS A 75 3.44 26.54 -15.75
CA HIS A 75 3.97 25.32 -16.38
C HIS A 75 3.64 25.23 -17.88
N ASP A 76 2.38 25.48 -18.28
CA ASP A 76 1.96 25.42 -19.68
C ASP A 76 2.70 26.43 -20.58
N LYS A 77 3.01 27.61 -20.03
CA LYS A 77 3.78 28.61 -20.76
C LYS A 77 5.26 28.27 -20.84
N ALA A 78 5.79 27.60 -19.80
CA ALA A 78 7.17 27.19 -19.74
C ALA A 78 7.53 26.22 -20.88
N LEU A 79 6.63 25.31 -21.22
CA LEU A 79 6.82 24.26 -22.22
C LEU A 79 7.39 24.80 -23.53
N HIS A 80 6.74 25.82 -24.10
CA HIS A 80 7.20 26.42 -25.36
C HIS A 80 8.64 26.90 -25.32
N TYR A 81 9.05 27.58 -24.24
CA TYR A 81 10.41 28.11 -24.10
C TYR A 81 11.42 27.02 -23.83
N LEU A 82 11.07 26.02 -23.04
CA LEU A 82 11.93 24.85 -22.80
C LEU A 82 12.14 24.03 -24.07
N GLN A 83 11.11 23.88 -24.93
CA GLN A 83 11.24 23.25 -26.25
C GLN A 83 12.23 23.98 -27.15
N VAL A 84 12.13 25.30 -27.24
CA VAL A 84 13.13 26.11 -28.01
C VAL A 84 14.52 25.94 -27.43
N ALA A 85 14.67 25.82 -26.12
CA ALA A 85 15.96 25.59 -25.49
C ALA A 85 16.54 24.21 -25.85
N VAL A 86 15.71 23.17 -25.87
CA VAL A 86 16.07 21.80 -26.33
C VAL A 86 16.47 21.81 -27.80
N GLU A 87 15.72 22.45 -28.68
CA GLU A 87 16.07 22.62 -30.12
C GLU A 87 17.45 23.31 -30.31
N ARG A 88 17.90 24.05 -29.34
CA ARG A 88 19.22 24.71 -29.29
C ARG A 88 20.25 23.97 -28.46
N ASP A 89 19.95 22.73 -28.14
CA ASP A 89 20.81 21.80 -27.41
C ASP A 89 21.30 22.33 -26.05
N VAL A 90 20.43 23.01 -25.29
CA VAL A 90 20.72 23.46 -23.94
C VAL A 90 20.56 22.30 -22.98
N GLU A 91 21.66 21.73 -22.49
CA GLU A 91 21.74 20.54 -21.65
C GLU A 91 20.68 20.50 -20.55
N ASN A 92 20.64 21.50 -19.69
CA ASN A 92 19.70 21.53 -18.56
C ASN A 92 18.22 21.67 -18.96
N ALA A 93 17.90 22.02 -20.20
CA ALA A 93 16.53 22.09 -20.66
C ALA A 93 15.90 20.69 -20.77
N TYR A 94 16.71 19.66 -21.08
CA TYR A 94 16.23 18.29 -21.19
C TYR A 94 15.65 17.77 -19.87
N ARG A 95 16.32 18.01 -18.72
CA ARG A 95 15.76 17.56 -17.45
C ARG A 95 14.45 18.26 -17.09
N TYR A 96 14.30 19.57 -17.37
CA TYR A 96 13.04 20.28 -17.15
C TYR A 96 11.92 19.81 -18.07
N MET A 97 12.25 19.38 -19.29
CA MET A 97 11.26 18.72 -20.17
C MET A 97 10.85 17.36 -19.59
N GLY A 98 11.82 16.58 -19.09
CA GLY A 98 11.51 15.34 -18.37
C GLY A 98 10.58 15.56 -17.17
N ASP A 99 10.90 16.55 -16.32
CA ASP A 99 10.08 16.91 -15.16
C ASP A 99 8.66 17.33 -15.56
N TYR A 100 8.52 18.10 -16.66
CA TYR A 100 7.23 18.50 -17.22
C TYR A 100 6.40 17.29 -17.64
N TYR A 101 6.99 16.37 -18.42
CA TYR A 101 6.27 15.20 -18.90
C TYR A 101 5.97 14.20 -17.79
N MET A 102 6.77 14.13 -16.72
CA MET A 102 6.44 13.37 -15.52
C MET A 102 5.15 13.88 -14.85
N GLN A 103 5.00 15.22 -14.73
CA GLN A 103 3.79 15.81 -14.16
C GLN A 103 2.55 15.58 -15.04
N ASP A 104 2.75 15.51 -16.36
CA ASP A 104 1.67 15.21 -17.32
C ASP A 104 1.43 13.71 -17.54
N ALA A 105 2.12 12.86 -16.79
CA ALA A 105 2.05 11.39 -16.91
C ALA A 105 2.47 10.85 -18.29
N ASP A 106 3.19 11.62 -19.07
CA ASP A 106 3.80 11.16 -20.33
C ASP A 106 5.16 10.50 -20.03
N TYR A 107 5.12 9.33 -19.44
CA TYR A 107 6.32 8.62 -18.97
C TYR A 107 7.28 8.31 -20.12
N ASP A 108 6.79 8.01 -21.32
CA ASP A 108 7.63 7.73 -22.50
C ASP A 108 8.55 8.91 -22.78
N LYS A 109 7.95 10.12 -22.90
CA LYS A 109 8.72 11.33 -23.15
C LYS A 109 9.58 11.74 -21.96
N ALA A 110 9.08 11.58 -20.73
CA ALA A 110 9.86 11.88 -19.55
C ALA A 110 11.14 11.05 -19.50
N ILE A 111 11.05 9.73 -19.74
CA ILE A 111 12.18 8.80 -19.82
C ILE A 111 13.15 9.23 -20.93
N GLU A 112 12.64 9.49 -22.15
CA GLU A 112 13.44 9.93 -23.29
C GLU A 112 14.27 11.19 -22.95
N TYR A 113 13.63 12.20 -22.37
CA TYR A 113 14.31 13.46 -22.00
C TYR A 113 15.32 13.28 -20.88
N TYR A 114 15.05 12.42 -19.88
CA TYR A 114 16.00 12.12 -18.82
C TYR A 114 17.21 11.34 -19.34
N GLU A 115 17.01 10.38 -20.25
CA GLU A 115 18.12 9.65 -20.89
C GLU A 115 19.02 10.59 -21.68
N ILE A 116 18.46 11.50 -22.50
CA ILE A 116 19.24 12.50 -23.23
C ILE A 116 19.97 13.43 -22.26
N TYR A 117 19.35 13.84 -21.16
CA TYR A 117 20.02 14.67 -20.15
C TYR A 117 21.23 13.98 -19.54
N LEU A 118 21.07 12.72 -19.12
CA LEU A 118 22.13 11.93 -18.49
C LEU A 118 23.28 11.58 -19.46
N ASP A 119 22.99 11.47 -20.74
CA ASP A 119 24.04 11.31 -21.79
C ASP A 119 24.92 12.57 -21.95
N LYS A 120 24.36 13.75 -21.67
CA LYS A 120 25.05 15.05 -21.84
C LYS A 120 25.75 15.54 -20.58
N VAL A 121 25.18 15.27 -19.40
CA VAL A 121 25.72 15.78 -18.14
C VAL A 121 26.95 15.00 -17.68
N ASP A 122 27.94 15.69 -17.11
CA ASP A 122 29.12 15.04 -16.56
C ASP A 122 28.74 14.09 -15.41
N PRO A 123 29.17 12.80 -15.45
CA PRO A 123 28.89 11.84 -14.38
C PRO A 123 29.36 12.26 -12.98
N THR A 124 30.27 13.22 -12.88
CA THR A 124 30.73 13.81 -11.61
C THR A 124 29.83 14.94 -11.09
N ASP A 125 28.89 15.41 -11.89
CA ASP A 125 27.90 16.41 -11.46
C ASP A 125 26.96 15.81 -10.41
N LYS A 126 26.63 16.61 -9.38
CA LYS A 126 25.68 16.20 -8.33
C LYS A 126 24.31 15.81 -8.90
N LYS A 127 23.92 16.43 -10.02
CA LYS A 127 22.64 16.16 -10.68
C LYS A 127 22.62 14.82 -11.41
N PHE A 128 23.75 14.24 -11.79
CA PHE A 128 23.81 12.95 -12.45
C PHE A 128 23.18 11.85 -11.59
N ALA A 129 23.66 11.69 -10.35
CA ALA A 129 23.12 10.67 -9.43
C ALA A 129 21.65 10.91 -9.06
N GLU A 130 21.23 12.19 -8.94
CA GLU A 130 19.84 12.56 -8.67
C GLU A 130 18.93 12.13 -9.83
N TYR A 131 19.26 12.52 -11.06
CA TYR A 131 18.43 12.22 -12.23
C TYR A 131 18.52 10.76 -12.68
N THR A 132 19.60 10.05 -12.38
CA THR A 132 19.65 8.59 -12.54
C THR A 132 18.55 7.92 -11.70
N ARG A 133 18.41 8.32 -10.44
CA ARG A 133 17.33 7.77 -9.58
C ARG A 133 15.93 8.17 -10.05
N ILE A 134 15.76 9.40 -10.55
CA ILE A 134 14.48 9.86 -11.11
C ILE A 134 14.14 9.06 -12.37
N LEU A 135 15.10 8.81 -13.24
CA LEU A 135 14.91 7.98 -14.45
C LEU A 135 14.50 6.55 -14.09
N GLU A 136 15.22 5.90 -13.15
CA GLU A 136 14.87 4.55 -12.72
C GLU A 136 13.45 4.50 -12.09
N LYS A 137 13.11 5.50 -11.29
CA LYS A 137 11.75 5.64 -10.74
C LYS A 137 10.71 5.81 -11.86
N ALA A 138 10.98 6.66 -12.85
CA ALA A 138 10.08 6.87 -13.99
C ALA A 138 9.85 5.57 -14.78
N LYS A 139 10.93 4.81 -15.06
CA LYS A 139 10.87 3.50 -15.73
C LYS A 139 10.06 2.49 -14.93
N HIS A 140 10.24 2.48 -13.61
CA HIS A 140 9.52 1.61 -12.71
C HIS A 140 8.02 1.93 -12.69
N GLU A 141 7.64 3.20 -12.48
CA GLU A 141 6.24 3.63 -12.50
C GLU A 141 5.57 3.37 -13.85
N TYR A 142 6.28 3.62 -14.96
CA TYR A 142 5.79 3.38 -16.32
C TYR A 142 5.37 1.93 -16.57
N LYS A 143 6.13 0.95 -16.03
CA LYS A 143 5.79 -0.47 -16.11
C LYS A 143 4.39 -0.76 -15.58
N TYR A 144 3.95 -0.06 -14.52
CA TYR A 144 2.65 -0.25 -13.89
C TYR A 144 1.54 0.60 -14.53
N VAL A 145 1.84 1.85 -14.84
CA VAL A 145 0.85 2.76 -15.47
C VAL A 145 0.39 2.27 -16.85
N LYS A 146 1.27 1.60 -17.59
CA LYS A 146 0.89 0.93 -18.87
C LYS A 146 -0.15 -0.18 -18.71
N ARG A 147 -0.34 -0.71 -17.51
CA ARG A 147 -1.18 -1.88 -17.24
C ARG A 147 -2.18 -1.63 -16.13
N VAL A 148 -2.74 -0.43 -16.07
CA VAL A 148 -3.80 -0.11 -15.12
C VAL A 148 -5.06 -0.90 -15.48
N GLU A 149 -5.55 -1.71 -14.55
CA GLU A 149 -6.75 -2.52 -14.74
C GLU A 149 -8.01 -1.63 -14.63
N LYS A 150 -8.99 -1.85 -15.53
CA LYS A 150 -10.31 -1.23 -15.45
C LYS A 150 -11.13 -1.95 -14.40
N VAL A 151 -11.25 -1.37 -13.22
CA VAL A 151 -11.96 -1.94 -12.08
C VAL A 151 -13.17 -1.08 -11.74
N THR A 152 -14.32 -1.69 -11.51
CA THR A 152 -15.51 -1.00 -11.01
C THR A 152 -15.55 -1.08 -9.49
N PHE A 153 -15.28 0.03 -8.82
CA PHE A 153 -15.40 0.13 -7.36
C PHE A 153 -16.86 0.40 -6.97
N VAL A 154 -17.33 -0.27 -5.91
CA VAL A 154 -18.71 -0.20 -5.44
C VAL A 154 -18.82 0.75 -4.24
N ASP A 155 -17.93 0.57 -3.27
CA ASP A 155 -17.98 1.28 -1.99
C ASP A 155 -16.59 1.34 -1.36
N SER A 156 -16.45 2.16 -0.30
CA SER A 156 -15.25 2.18 0.54
C SER A 156 -15.59 2.56 1.97
N ILE A 157 -14.80 2.03 2.92
CA ILE A 157 -14.89 2.36 4.33
C ILE A 157 -13.51 2.66 4.89
N VAL A 158 -13.40 3.76 5.64
CA VAL A 158 -12.17 4.10 6.37
C VAL A 158 -12.31 3.63 7.81
N ILE A 159 -11.32 2.90 8.30
CA ILE A 159 -11.35 2.27 9.62
C ILE A 159 -9.96 2.28 10.26
N ALA A 160 -9.91 2.11 11.59
CA ALA A 160 -8.67 1.97 12.33
C ALA A 160 -7.88 0.73 11.88
N LYS A 161 -6.57 0.90 11.70
CA LYS A 161 -5.66 -0.12 11.14
C LYS A 161 -5.61 -1.40 11.97
N ASP A 162 -5.82 -1.32 13.27
CA ASP A 162 -5.88 -2.46 14.20
C ASP A 162 -7.19 -3.27 14.13
N LYS A 163 -8.22 -2.74 13.45
CA LYS A 163 -9.56 -3.35 13.38
C LYS A 163 -9.99 -3.77 11.98
N PHE A 164 -9.20 -3.47 10.97
CA PHE A 164 -9.67 -3.59 9.58
C PHE A 164 -9.97 -5.02 9.13
N LEU A 165 -9.26 -6.04 9.65
CA LEU A 165 -9.54 -7.44 9.31
C LEU A 165 -10.95 -7.87 9.71
N ALA A 166 -11.46 -7.37 10.84
CA ALA A 166 -12.82 -7.65 11.30
C ALA A 166 -13.91 -6.90 10.53
N ALA A 167 -13.52 -5.89 9.74
CA ALA A 167 -14.46 -5.07 8.96
C ALA A 167 -14.74 -5.60 7.55
N TYR A 168 -14.11 -6.71 7.16
CA TYR A 168 -14.39 -7.38 5.90
C TYR A 168 -15.78 -8.03 5.95
N ASN A 169 -16.72 -7.40 5.27
CA ASN A 169 -18.11 -7.88 5.18
C ASN A 169 -18.24 -8.90 4.05
N MET A 170 -17.62 -10.07 4.23
CA MET A 170 -17.52 -11.14 3.24
C MET A 170 -18.50 -12.28 3.55
N GLY A 171 -18.84 -13.10 2.54
CA GLY A 171 -19.66 -14.30 2.69
C GLY A 171 -18.97 -15.35 3.56
N GLN A 172 -19.75 -16.30 4.11
CA GLN A 172 -19.20 -17.40 4.93
C GLN A 172 -18.26 -18.28 4.13
N GLU A 173 -18.56 -18.43 2.86
CA GLU A 173 -17.76 -19.15 1.86
C GLU A 173 -16.33 -18.59 1.67
N CYS A 174 -16.11 -17.35 2.06
CA CYS A 174 -14.77 -16.74 2.04
C CYS A 174 -13.91 -17.12 3.25
N GLY A 175 -14.39 -17.94 4.17
CA GLY A 175 -13.65 -18.37 5.36
C GLY A 175 -13.57 -17.30 6.45
N THR A 176 -12.45 -17.27 7.19
CA THR A 176 -12.28 -16.37 8.35
C THR A 176 -10.91 -15.70 8.32
N LEU A 177 -10.89 -14.39 8.53
CA LEU A 177 -9.66 -13.58 8.67
C LEU A 177 -9.38 -13.29 10.14
N GLY A 178 -8.11 -13.17 10.50
CA GLY A 178 -7.72 -12.77 11.84
C GLY A 178 -6.20 -12.61 11.99
N SER A 179 -5.74 -12.33 13.20
CA SER A 179 -4.31 -12.36 13.49
C SER A 179 -3.83 -13.79 13.66
N THR A 180 -2.58 -14.06 13.29
CA THR A 180 -1.92 -15.36 13.49
C THR A 180 -1.96 -15.78 14.95
N ARG A 181 -1.73 -14.84 15.88
CA ARG A 181 -1.79 -15.09 17.32
C ARG A 181 -3.16 -15.59 17.77
N TYR A 182 -4.24 -15.01 17.23
CA TYR A 182 -5.61 -15.37 17.62
C TYR A 182 -6.06 -16.70 17.01
N LEU A 183 -5.78 -16.94 15.72
CA LEU A 183 -6.30 -18.10 15.00
C LEU A 183 -5.49 -19.38 15.20
N ILE A 184 -4.16 -19.28 15.46
CA ILE A 184 -3.29 -20.46 15.57
C ILE A 184 -2.23 -20.36 16.68
N GLY A 185 -2.20 -19.27 17.46
CA GLY A 185 -1.20 -19.10 18.53
C GLY A 185 0.23 -18.80 18.04
N GLY A 186 0.38 -18.18 16.86
CA GLY A 186 1.67 -17.81 16.30
C GLY A 186 2.45 -16.76 17.10
N VAL A 187 3.73 -16.62 16.81
CA VAL A 187 4.69 -15.80 17.57
C VAL A 187 4.59 -14.32 17.16
N SER A 188 4.40 -14.04 15.88
CA SER A 188 4.34 -12.66 15.37
C SER A 188 3.12 -11.90 15.88
N SER A 189 3.34 -10.67 16.36
CA SER A 189 2.23 -9.72 16.63
C SER A 189 1.65 -9.11 15.37
N GLU A 190 2.39 -9.13 14.26
CA GLU A 190 2.02 -8.51 12.98
C GLU A 190 1.48 -9.53 11.96
N GLY A 191 1.66 -10.82 12.22
CA GLY A 191 1.21 -11.89 11.35
C GLY A 191 -0.31 -11.96 11.27
N THR A 192 -0.82 -12.17 10.07
CA THR A 192 -2.25 -12.39 9.79
C THR A 192 -2.51 -13.80 9.31
N ALA A 193 -3.72 -14.27 9.50
CA ALA A 193 -4.12 -15.63 9.17
C ALA A 193 -5.46 -15.64 8.47
N TYR A 194 -5.59 -16.57 7.54
CA TYR A 194 -6.80 -16.94 6.84
C TYR A 194 -7.12 -18.41 7.10
N ARG A 195 -8.31 -18.70 7.57
CA ARG A 195 -8.82 -20.04 7.75
C ARG A 195 -9.91 -20.32 6.73
N THR A 196 -9.79 -21.44 6.01
CA THR A 196 -10.74 -21.87 4.99
C THR A 196 -12.17 -22.01 5.55
N GLU A 197 -13.17 -21.94 4.67
CA GLU A 197 -14.58 -22.13 5.04
C GLU A 197 -14.80 -23.45 5.77
N MET A 198 -14.23 -24.56 5.26
CA MET A 198 -14.31 -25.89 5.86
C MET A 198 -13.55 -26.02 7.19
N ARG A 199 -12.84 -24.97 7.60
CA ARG A 199 -12.01 -24.93 8.82
C ARG A 199 -10.93 -26.02 8.90
N ASP A 200 -10.62 -26.64 7.77
CA ASP A 200 -9.66 -27.74 7.62
C ASP A 200 -8.23 -27.28 7.37
N LYS A 201 -8.06 -26.05 6.90
CA LYS A 201 -6.74 -25.45 6.62
C LYS A 201 -6.66 -24.02 7.14
N ILE A 202 -5.45 -23.64 7.55
CA ILE A 202 -5.12 -22.28 7.90
C ILE A 202 -3.84 -21.87 7.20
N TYR A 203 -3.88 -20.72 6.52
CA TYR A 203 -2.74 -20.06 5.90
C TYR A 203 -2.43 -18.84 6.75
N TYR A 204 -1.18 -18.65 7.11
CA TYR A 204 -0.82 -17.58 8.02
C TYR A 204 0.61 -17.09 7.82
N SER A 205 0.89 -15.88 8.28
CA SER A 205 2.20 -15.29 8.30
C SER A 205 2.80 -15.36 9.68
N ASP A 206 4.05 -15.83 9.79
CA ASP A 206 4.81 -15.81 11.03
C ASP A 206 6.30 -15.60 10.74
N LEU A 207 7.07 -15.23 11.77
CA LEU A 207 8.49 -14.95 11.65
C LEU A 207 9.28 -16.24 11.44
N ASP A 208 10.21 -16.20 10.50
CA ASP A 208 11.26 -17.21 10.36
C ASP A 208 12.43 -16.96 11.34
N ALA A 209 13.45 -17.82 11.30
CA ALA A 209 14.64 -17.71 12.16
C ALA A 209 15.46 -16.42 11.91
N ASN A 210 15.25 -15.73 10.79
CA ASN A 210 15.92 -14.48 10.43
C ASN A 210 15.08 -13.25 10.77
N GLY A 211 13.88 -13.44 11.34
CA GLY A 211 12.95 -12.36 11.66
C GLY A 211 12.18 -11.82 10.47
N VAL A 212 12.08 -12.59 9.38
CA VAL A 212 11.31 -12.25 8.17
C VAL A 212 9.96 -12.95 8.22
N LEU A 213 8.88 -12.22 7.94
CA LEU A 213 7.55 -12.80 7.84
C LEU A 213 7.45 -13.72 6.62
N GLN A 214 7.17 -15.00 6.87
CA GLN A 214 6.97 -16.03 5.85
C GLN A 214 5.55 -16.57 5.90
N LEU A 215 5.07 -17.13 4.79
CA LEU A 215 3.76 -17.78 4.74
C LEU A 215 3.87 -19.26 5.05
N TYR A 216 3.03 -19.70 5.97
CA TYR A 216 2.91 -21.09 6.39
C TYR A 216 1.48 -21.59 6.17
N MET A 217 1.33 -22.89 6.13
CA MET A 217 0.05 -23.59 6.11
C MET A 217 0.05 -24.70 7.15
N CYS A 218 -1.06 -24.86 7.86
CA CYS A 218 -1.41 -26.02 8.65
C CYS A 218 -2.74 -26.57 8.18
N TYR A 219 -2.93 -27.87 8.32
CA TYR A 219 -4.23 -28.53 8.16
C TYR A 219 -4.69 -29.11 9.50
N LYS A 220 -6.00 -29.16 9.71
CA LYS A 220 -6.59 -29.67 10.93
C LYS A 220 -6.47 -31.20 10.97
N MET A 221 -5.91 -31.70 12.05
CA MET A 221 -5.94 -33.10 12.44
C MET A 221 -7.13 -33.30 13.41
N LEU A 222 -7.32 -34.51 13.93
CA LEU A 222 -8.46 -34.80 14.83
C LEU A 222 -8.55 -33.79 15.99
N ASP A 223 -7.48 -33.60 16.75
CA ASP A 223 -7.49 -32.77 17.95
C ASP A 223 -6.54 -31.56 17.90
N GLU A 224 -5.69 -31.45 16.87
CA GLU A 224 -4.67 -30.40 16.76
C GLU A 224 -4.41 -29.98 15.32
N TRP A 225 -3.70 -28.88 15.14
CA TRP A 225 -3.17 -28.48 13.86
C TRP A 225 -1.91 -29.27 13.51
N SER A 226 -1.69 -29.58 12.25
CA SER A 226 -0.44 -30.16 11.76
C SER A 226 0.75 -29.25 12.05
N LYS A 227 1.96 -29.78 11.97
CA LYS A 227 3.17 -28.92 11.98
C LYS A 227 3.10 -27.92 10.86
N PRO A 228 3.59 -26.68 11.08
CA PRO A 228 3.68 -25.66 10.05
C PRO A 228 4.45 -26.12 8.83
N THR A 229 3.89 -25.90 7.65
CA THR A 229 4.55 -26.13 6.37
C THR A 229 4.80 -24.80 5.70
N LEU A 230 6.06 -24.45 5.44
CA LEU A 230 6.45 -23.24 4.72
C LEU A 230 5.99 -23.32 3.26
N LEU A 231 5.31 -22.27 2.76
CA LEU A 231 4.92 -22.19 1.37
C LEU A 231 6.16 -21.96 0.48
N GLN A 232 6.46 -22.92 -0.39
CA GLN A 232 7.64 -22.88 -1.27
C GLN A 232 7.36 -22.09 -2.55
N GLY A 233 8.36 -21.33 -3.05
CA GLY A 233 8.24 -20.57 -4.30
C GLY A 233 7.79 -19.12 -4.11
N MET A 234 7.65 -18.67 -2.86
CA MET A 234 7.30 -17.28 -2.57
C MET A 234 8.47 -16.32 -2.83
N PRO A 235 8.21 -15.06 -3.21
CA PRO A 235 9.24 -14.05 -3.45
C PRO A 235 10.01 -13.68 -2.16
N GLU A 236 11.10 -12.94 -2.30
CA GLU A 236 11.83 -12.34 -1.18
C GLU A 236 11.00 -11.26 -0.47
N GLY A 237 11.43 -10.82 0.72
CA GLY A 237 10.76 -9.83 1.56
C GLY A 237 9.76 -10.44 2.55
N ASP A 238 9.11 -9.60 3.35
CA ASP A 238 8.04 -9.99 4.26
C ASP A 238 6.77 -10.33 3.50
N LYS A 239 6.14 -11.43 3.85
CA LYS A 239 4.87 -11.88 3.26
C LYS A 239 3.80 -11.93 4.34
N ASN A 240 2.67 -11.26 4.10
CA ASN A 240 1.58 -11.17 5.05
C ASN A 240 0.22 -11.20 4.33
N TYR A 241 -0.87 -11.20 5.07
CA TYR A 241 -2.23 -11.13 4.54
C TYR A 241 -2.60 -12.22 3.52
N PRO A 242 -2.36 -13.51 3.81
CA PRO A 242 -2.71 -14.59 2.90
C PRO A 242 -4.23 -14.75 2.76
N TYR A 243 -4.68 -15.01 1.53
CA TYR A 243 -6.06 -15.39 1.22
C TYR A 243 -6.06 -16.41 0.08
N LEU A 244 -6.65 -17.59 0.32
CA LEU A 244 -6.78 -18.63 -0.68
C LEU A 244 -8.14 -18.50 -1.36
N LEU A 245 -8.15 -18.50 -2.69
CA LEU A 245 -9.37 -18.49 -3.50
C LEU A 245 -10.10 -19.84 -3.35
N SER A 246 -11.40 -19.89 -3.66
CA SER A 246 -12.23 -21.09 -3.57
C SER A 246 -11.76 -22.23 -4.47
N ASP A 247 -10.93 -21.94 -5.50
CA ASP A 247 -10.30 -22.96 -6.37
C ASP A 247 -9.27 -23.84 -5.61
N GLY A 248 -8.89 -23.46 -4.40
CA GLY A 248 -7.95 -24.18 -3.53
C GLY A 248 -6.49 -24.15 -3.95
N VAL A 249 -6.14 -23.42 -5.00
CA VAL A 249 -4.77 -23.35 -5.56
C VAL A 249 -4.27 -21.92 -5.75
N THR A 250 -5.15 -20.93 -5.94
CA THR A 250 -4.78 -19.53 -6.13
C THR A 250 -4.72 -18.82 -4.79
N ILE A 251 -3.57 -18.24 -4.44
CA ILE A 251 -3.37 -17.50 -3.21
C ILE A 251 -3.01 -16.03 -3.51
N TYR A 252 -3.68 -15.13 -2.81
CA TYR A 252 -3.33 -13.72 -2.71
C TYR A 252 -2.56 -13.48 -1.42
N PHE A 253 -1.60 -12.58 -1.44
CA PHE A 253 -0.84 -12.16 -0.26
C PHE A 253 -0.22 -10.79 -0.48
N ALA A 254 0.17 -10.11 0.58
CA ALA A 254 0.95 -8.89 0.48
C ALA A 254 2.44 -9.18 0.69
N ASN A 255 3.29 -8.47 -0.07
CA ASN A 255 4.75 -8.60 0.01
C ASN A 255 5.42 -7.22 -0.15
N ASN A 256 6.50 -6.99 0.61
CA ASN A 256 7.23 -5.71 0.62
C ASN A 256 8.56 -5.77 -0.15
N ASN A 257 8.64 -6.60 -1.18
CA ASN A 257 9.88 -6.69 -1.98
C ASN A 257 10.18 -5.40 -2.76
N SER A 258 11.43 -5.25 -3.20
CA SER A 258 11.93 -4.06 -3.91
C SER A 258 11.35 -3.85 -5.31
N ASP A 259 10.70 -4.86 -5.89
CA ASP A 259 10.08 -4.78 -7.22
C ASP A 259 8.63 -4.27 -7.15
N GLY A 260 8.11 -4.02 -5.95
CA GLY A 260 6.80 -3.46 -5.71
C GLY A 260 6.70 -1.97 -5.99
N LEU A 261 5.48 -1.42 -5.97
CA LEU A 261 5.20 0.02 -6.13
C LEU A 261 5.44 0.81 -4.84
N GLY A 262 5.22 0.18 -3.69
CA GLY A 262 5.24 0.85 -2.39
C GLY A 262 5.86 0.03 -1.27
N GLY A 263 5.20 0.05 -0.12
CA GLY A 263 5.56 -0.79 1.01
C GLY A 263 5.13 -2.23 0.79
N TYR A 264 3.98 -2.60 1.34
CA TYR A 264 3.33 -3.87 0.97
C TYR A 264 2.53 -3.69 -0.32
N ASP A 265 2.76 -4.57 -1.29
CA ASP A 265 1.96 -4.71 -2.51
C ASP A 265 1.24 -6.06 -2.50
N ILE A 266 0.07 -6.12 -3.11
CA ILE A 266 -0.70 -7.36 -3.26
C ILE A 266 -0.19 -8.15 -4.46
N TYR A 267 0.12 -9.42 -4.21
CA TYR A 267 0.54 -10.41 -5.20
C TYR A 267 -0.45 -11.56 -5.29
N VAL A 268 -0.44 -12.23 -6.43
CA VAL A 268 -1.18 -13.46 -6.67
C VAL A 268 -0.26 -14.52 -7.23
N THR A 269 -0.43 -15.78 -6.81
CA THR A 269 0.26 -16.93 -7.38
C THR A 269 -0.63 -18.17 -7.31
N ARG A 270 -0.20 -19.25 -7.96
CA ARG A 270 -0.92 -20.51 -8.00
C ARG A 270 -0.01 -21.67 -7.59
N TYR A 271 -0.57 -22.54 -6.76
CA TYR A 271 0.12 -23.76 -6.38
C TYR A 271 0.20 -24.75 -7.54
N ASN A 272 1.41 -25.28 -7.78
CA ASN A 272 1.67 -26.30 -8.80
C ASN A 272 1.87 -27.65 -8.10
N THR A 273 0.87 -28.52 -8.18
CA THR A 273 0.88 -29.86 -7.57
C THR A 273 1.95 -30.79 -8.11
N ALA A 274 2.43 -30.57 -9.34
CA ALA A 274 3.48 -31.40 -9.93
C ALA A 274 4.87 -31.10 -9.35
N THR A 275 5.10 -29.88 -8.87
CA THR A 275 6.41 -29.45 -8.33
C THR A 275 6.37 -29.18 -6.81
N ASP A 276 5.20 -29.29 -6.18
CA ASP A 276 4.96 -29.00 -4.77
C ASP A 276 5.41 -27.59 -4.37
N ARG A 277 5.18 -26.61 -5.27
CA ARG A 277 5.61 -25.21 -5.10
C ARG A 277 4.60 -24.27 -5.74
N TYR A 278 4.59 -23.03 -5.24
CA TYR A 278 3.90 -21.94 -5.92
C TYR A 278 4.69 -21.46 -7.16
N LEU A 279 3.96 -21.04 -8.17
CA LEU A 279 4.52 -20.42 -9.38
C LEU A 279 5.09 -19.03 -9.05
N LEU A 280 5.75 -18.40 -10.03
CA LEU A 280 6.21 -17.02 -9.90
C LEU A 280 5.01 -16.11 -9.56
N ALA A 281 5.11 -15.38 -8.44
CA ALA A 281 4.06 -14.47 -8.02
C ALA A 281 3.99 -13.25 -8.94
N GLU A 282 2.77 -12.86 -9.31
CA GLU A 282 2.48 -11.68 -10.12
C GLU A 282 2.01 -10.56 -9.20
N ASN A 283 2.66 -9.38 -9.28
CA ASN A 283 2.16 -8.15 -8.66
C ASN A 283 0.86 -7.74 -9.36
N LEU A 284 -0.21 -7.46 -8.61
CA LEU A 284 -1.51 -7.10 -9.20
C LEU A 284 -1.48 -5.81 -9.99
N GLY A 285 -0.53 -4.92 -9.68
CA GLY A 285 -0.44 -3.62 -10.31
C GLY A 285 -1.56 -2.66 -9.90
N MET A 286 -1.66 -1.56 -10.63
CA MET A 286 -2.67 -0.54 -10.39
C MET A 286 -4.04 -0.97 -10.94
N PRO A 287 -5.14 -0.63 -10.27
CA PRO A 287 -5.27 0.27 -9.13
C PRO A 287 -5.13 -0.41 -7.77
N PHE A 288 -4.93 -1.72 -7.69
CA PHE A 288 -4.86 -2.44 -6.42
C PHE A 288 -3.64 -2.04 -5.61
N ASN A 289 -2.47 -1.96 -6.26
CA ASN A 289 -1.22 -1.55 -5.65
C ASN A 289 -0.90 -0.07 -5.91
N SER A 290 -0.17 0.56 -4.99
CA SER A 290 0.15 1.97 -4.98
C SER A 290 1.52 2.23 -4.34
N ALA A 291 1.94 3.49 -4.25
CA ALA A 291 3.16 3.87 -3.51
C ALA A 291 3.04 3.76 -1.97
N ALA A 292 1.86 3.40 -1.46
CA ALA A 292 1.58 3.17 -0.04
C ALA A 292 1.67 1.66 0.30
N ASN A 293 1.02 1.22 1.38
CA ASN A 293 0.85 -0.20 1.65
C ASN A 293 -0.54 -0.65 1.21
N ASP A 294 -0.58 -1.76 0.51
CA ASP A 294 -1.81 -2.37 0.01
C ASP A 294 -1.91 -3.80 0.57
N TYR A 295 -3.06 -4.13 1.17
CA TYR A 295 -3.20 -5.32 2.01
C TYR A 295 -4.41 -6.16 1.63
N MET A 296 -4.42 -7.40 2.07
CA MET A 296 -5.56 -8.30 2.26
C MET A 296 -6.60 -8.26 1.14
N MET A 297 -6.27 -8.86 0.01
CA MET A 297 -7.21 -9.12 -1.06
C MET A 297 -8.15 -10.27 -0.67
N VAL A 298 -9.46 -10.07 -0.84
CA VAL A 298 -10.49 -11.11 -0.70
C VAL A 298 -11.40 -11.08 -1.92
N ILE A 299 -11.73 -12.23 -2.47
CA ILE A 299 -12.66 -12.38 -3.59
C ILE A 299 -13.78 -13.33 -3.20
N ASP A 300 -14.99 -12.83 -3.20
CA ASP A 300 -16.22 -13.59 -3.02
C ASP A 300 -16.81 -13.92 -4.40
N GLU A 301 -16.51 -15.11 -4.89
CA GLU A 301 -16.93 -15.55 -6.23
C GLU A 301 -18.44 -15.79 -6.32
N ILE A 302 -19.10 -16.11 -5.19
CA ILE A 302 -20.53 -16.35 -5.12
C ILE A 302 -21.31 -15.05 -5.20
N ASN A 303 -20.92 -14.06 -4.38
CA ASN A 303 -21.59 -12.76 -4.34
C ASN A 303 -21.04 -11.77 -5.38
N LYS A 304 -20.01 -12.17 -6.16
CA LYS A 304 -19.34 -11.34 -7.18
C LYS A 304 -18.82 -10.02 -6.60
N LEU A 305 -18.21 -10.09 -5.43
CA LEU A 305 -17.60 -8.95 -4.73
C LEU A 305 -16.13 -9.23 -4.42
N GLY A 306 -15.34 -8.19 -4.39
CA GLY A 306 -13.96 -8.25 -3.94
C GLY A 306 -13.65 -7.09 -2.98
N TRP A 307 -12.70 -7.29 -2.09
CA TRP A 307 -12.23 -6.29 -1.14
C TRP A 307 -10.72 -6.28 -1.10
N PHE A 308 -10.15 -5.11 -0.91
CA PHE A 308 -8.77 -4.96 -0.47
C PHE A 308 -8.63 -3.71 0.41
N ALA A 309 -7.63 -3.69 1.27
CA ALA A 309 -7.33 -2.57 2.13
C ALA A 309 -6.07 -1.85 1.67
N THR A 310 -6.01 -0.55 1.90
CA THR A 310 -4.86 0.29 1.57
C THR A 310 -4.75 1.46 2.56
N ASP A 311 -3.54 1.89 2.88
CA ASP A 311 -3.31 3.11 3.65
C ASP A 311 -2.99 4.33 2.76
N ARG A 312 -3.16 4.20 1.41
CA ARG A 312 -3.02 5.34 0.48
C ARG A 312 -3.95 6.49 0.89
N ASN A 313 -3.40 7.70 0.93
CA ASN A 313 -4.13 8.91 1.29
C ASN A 313 -4.79 8.85 2.68
N GLN A 314 -4.33 7.98 3.59
CA GLN A 314 -4.83 7.88 4.95
C GLN A 314 -3.74 8.29 5.96
N PRO A 315 -4.12 8.79 7.15
CA PRO A 315 -3.22 8.89 8.30
C PRO A 315 -2.69 7.50 8.71
N ASP A 316 -1.51 7.43 9.33
CA ASP A 316 -0.82 6.19 9.72
C ASP A 316 -1.67 5.20 10.53
N SER A 317 -2.66 5.70 11.28
CA SER A 317 -3.56 4.89 12.12
C SER A 317 -4.80 4.36 11.41
N LEU A 318 -5.03 4.75 10.15
CA LEU A 318 -6.22 4.42 9.39
C LEU A 318 -5.88 3.64 8.11
N VAL A 319 -6.85 2.88 7.64
CA VAL A 319 -6.84 2.23 6.33
C VAL A 319 -8.19 2.40 5.66
N CYS A 320 -8.21 2.40 4.34
CA CYS A 320 -9.41 2.36 3.53
C CYS A 320 -9.59 0.94 2.97
N ILE A 321 -10.75 0.34 3.19
CA ILE A 321 -11.15 -0.90 2.52
C ILE A 321 -12.02 -0.51 1.35
N TYR A 322 -11.60 -0.87 0.14
CA TYR A 322 -12.38 -0.73 -1.08
C TYR A 322 -13.14 -2.01 -1.38
N THR A 323 -14.42 -1.88 -1.76
CA THR A 323 -15.23 -2.97 -2.31
C THR A 323 -15.34 -2.78 -3.82
N PHE A 324 -15.12 -3.83 -4.60
CA PHE A 324 -15.13 -3.78 -6.05
C PHE A 324 -15.84 -4.99 -6.68
N ILE A 325 -16.15 -4.91 -7.96
CA ILE A 325 -16.67 -6.02 -8.76
C ILE A 325 -15.48 -6.71 -9.42
N PRO A 326 -15.16 -7.97 -9.09
CA PRO A 326 -14.09 -8.71 -9.74
C PRO A 326 -14.35 -8.89 -11.24
N ASN A 327 -13.35 -8.62 -12.07
CA ASN A 327 -13.42 -8.88 -13.49
C ASN A 327 -13.28 -10.39 -13.78
N GLU A 328 -14.14 -10.98 -14.57
CA GLU A 328 -13.97 -12.37 -15.05
C GLU A 328 -12.72 -12.50 -15.95
N THR A 329 -12.40 -11.45 -16.68
CA THR A 329 -11.17 -11.31 -17.47
C THR A 329 -10.61 -9.93 -17.26
N LYS A 330 -9.33 -9.83 -16.91
CA LYS A 330 -8.65 -8.55 -16.70
C LYS A 330 -8.74 -7.67 -17.95
N GLN A 331 -9.22 -6.45 -17.79
CA GLN A 331 -9.30 -5.42 -18.82
C GLN A 331 -8.41 -4.25 -18.41
N TYR A 332 -7.58 -3.77 -19.32
CA TYR A 332 -6.64 -2.70 -19.06
C TYR A 332 -7.02 -1.44 -19.82
N TYR A 333 -6.62 -0.29 -19.30
CA TYR A 333 -6.60 0.96 -20.07
C TYR A 333 -5.55 0.84 -21.18
N ASP A 334 -5.85 1.44 -22.33
CA ASP A 334 -4.89 1.57 -23.42
C ASP A 334 -4.10 2.88 -23.23
N TYR A 335 -2.90 2.78 -22.69
CA TYR A 335 -2.04 3.91 -22.39
C TYR A 335 -1.69 4.76 -23.60
N ASP A 336 -1.62 4.17 -24.79
CA ASP A 336 -1.23 4.86 -26.02
C ASP A 336 -2.39 5.62 -26.67
N SER A 337 -3.64 5.18 -26.47
CA SER A 337 -4.82 5.76 -27.13
C SER A 337 -5.78 6.48 -26.19
N GLU A 338 -5.81 6.15 -24.89
CA GLU A 338 -6.69 6.77 -23.91
C GLU A 338 -6.01 7.97 -23.22
N ASN A 339 -6.84 8.83 -22.60
CA ASN A 339 -6.33 9.99 -21.88
C ASN A 339 -5.52 9.57 -20.65
N ARG A 340 -4.22 9.88 -20.64
CA ARG A 340 -3.28 9.50 -19.57
C ARG A 340 -3.67 10.03 -18.20
N GLN A 341 -4.22 11.25 -18.12
CA GLN A 341 -4.70 11.82 -16.85
C GLN A 341 -5.88 11.02 -16.29
N GLU A 342 -6.77 10.51 -17.14
CA GLU A 342 -7.85 9.63 -16.69
C GLU A 342 -7.33 8.27 -16.26
N ILE A 343 -6.29 7.73 -16.92
CA ILE A 343 -5.60 6.50 -16.48
C ILE A 343 -4.99 6.70 -15.10
N LEU A 344 -4.30 7.82 -14.83
CA LEU A 344 -3.75 8.12 -13.50
C LEU A 344 -4.81 8.29 -12.43
N LYS A 345 -5.95 8.94 -12.76
CA LYS A 345 -7.08 9.04 -11.84
C LYS A 345 -7.65 7.65 -11.49
N ALA A 346 -7.75 6.76 -12.48
CA ALA A 346 -8.18 5.39 -12.27
C ALA A 346 -7.15 4.62 -11.43
N ALA A 347 -5.86 4.72 -11.73
CA ALA A 347 -4.76 4.10 -11.01
C ALA A 347 -4.73 4.50 -9.52
N SER A 348 -5.00 5.77 -9.22
CA SER A 348 -5.04 6.32 -7.86
C SER A 348 -6.38 6.15 -7.13
N ILE A 349 -7.39 5.60 -7.79
CA ILE A 349 -8.78 5.53 -7.29
C ILE A 349 -9.27 6.92 -6.85
N HIS A 350 -9.01 7.93 -7.71
CA HIS A 350 -9.37 9.32 -7.41
C HIS A 350 -10.87 9.51 -7.13
N SER A 351 -11.72 8.73 -7.79
CA SER A 351 -13.18 8.75 -7.62
C SER A 351 -13.79 7.38 -7.88
N ILE A 352 -14.46 6.83 -6.87
CA ILE A 352 -15.23 5.58 -7.00
C ILE A 352 -16.35 5.76 -8.05
N SER A 353 -17.09 6.85 -7.98
CA SER A 353 -18.20 7.11 -8.91
C SER A 353 -17.77 7.19 -10.38
N ALA A 354 -16.56 7.66 -10.67
CA ALA A 354 -16.03 7.69 -12.03
C ALA A 354 -15.81 6.27 -12.62
N THR A 355 -15.64 5.25 -11.79
CA THR A 355 -15.47 3.85 -12.23
C THR A 355 -16.81 3.13 -12.48
N GLN A 356 -17.94 3.71 -12.03
CA GLN A 356 -19.26 3.10 -12.01
C GLN A 356 -20.00 3.31 -13.34
N THR A 357 -19.41 2.90 -14.46
CA THR A 357 -19.99 3.08 -15.80
C THR A 357 -21.14 2.10 -16.09
N ASN A 358 -21.25 0.98 -15.37
CA ASN A 358 -22.33 0.00 -15.48
C ASN A 358 -23.25 0.07 -14.25
N GLU A 359 -24.22 0.98 -14.27
CA GLU A 359 -25.16 1.20 -13.16
C GLU A 359 -25.91 -0.07 -12.72
N LYS A 360 -26.22 -0.98 -13.66
CA LYS A 360 -26.91 -2.23 -13.33
C LYS A 360 -26.02 -3.16 -12.51
N ALA A 361 -24.75 -3.31 -12.90
CA ALA A 361 -23.79 -4.13 -12.15
C ALA A 361 -23.53 -3.54 -10.76
N VAL A 362 -23.34 -2.24 -10.66
CA VAL A 362 -23.14 -1.52 -9.39
C VAL A 362 -24.32 -1.70 -8.46
N ARG A 363 -25.56 -1.57 -8.96
CA ARG A 363 -26.78 -1.79 -8.15
C ARG A 363 -26.88 -3.22 -7.64
N ILE A 364 -26.56 -4.23 -8.45
CA ILE A 364 -26.55 -5.64 -8.03
C ILE A 364 -25.49 -5.84 -6.92
N ALA A 365 -24.31 -5.30 -7.11
CA ALA A 365 -23.22 -5.37 -6.13
C ALA A 365 -23.59 -4.73 -4.78
N HIS A 366 -24.23 -3.55 -4.80
CA HIS A 366 -24.76 -2.92 -3.57
C HIS A 366 -25.82 -3.79 -2.88
N GLN A 367 -26.71 -4.43 -3.64
CA GLN A 367 -27.70 -5.35 -3.08
C GLN A 367 -27.04 -6.56 -2.42
N SER A 368 -26.02 -7.14 -3.05
CA SER A 368 -25.22 -8.22 -2.46
C SER A 368 -24.53 -7.78 -1.16
N LEU A 369 -23.91 -6.60 -1.16
CA LEU A 369 -23.23 -6.05 0.02
C LEU A 369 -24.20 -5.79 1.18
N LEU A 370 -25.38 -5.24 0.91
CA LEU A 370 -26.42 -5.05 1.90
C LEU A 370 -26.91 -6.39 2.49
N LYS A 371 -27.09 -7.40 1.64
CA LYS A 371 -27.49 -8.75 2.09
C LYS A 371 -26.45 -9.39 3.00
N LEU A 372 -25.17 -9.26 2.67
CA LEU A 372 -24.08 -9.73 3.52
C LEU A 372 -24.05 -9.00 4.88
N SER A 373 -24.22 -7.66 4.88
CA SER A 373 -24.31 -6.87 6.12
C SER A 373 -25.47 -7.29 7.01
N MET A 374 -26.65 -7.55 6.42
CA MET A 374 -27.83 -8.02 7.19
C MET A 374 -27.59 -9.41 7.77
N ASN A 375 -26.92 -10.31 7.02
CA ASN A 375 -26.59 -11.65 7.51
C ASN A 375 -25.55 -11.59 8.64
N ALA A 376 -24.57 -10.68 8.57
CA ALA A 376 -23.59 -10.46 9.63
C ALA A 376 -24.28 -10.00 10.93
N VAL A 377 -25.17 -8.99 10.85
CA VAL A 377 -25.93 -8.48 12.02
C VAL A 377 -26.82 -9.56 12.63
N THR A 378 -27.48 -10.38 11.81
CA THR A 378 -28.30 -11.50 12.32
C THR A 378 -27.45 -12.61 12.96
N LYS A 379 -26.18 -12.72 12.58
CA LYS A 379 -25.24 -13.67 13.14
C LYS A 379 -24.65 -13.21 14.47
N GLU A 380 -24.28 -11.92 14.59
CA GLU A 380 -23.85 -11.32 15.87
C GLU A 380 -24.93 -11.44 16.96
N THR A 381 -26.21 -11.47 16.58
CA THR A 381 -27.33 -11.69 17.54
C THR A 381 -27.61 -13.16 17.82
N LYS A 382 -26.98 -14.11 17.11
CA LYS A 382 -27.23 -15.56 17.27
C LYS A 382 -26.01 -16.37 17.74
N GLU A 383 -24.79 -15.90 17.53
CA GLU A 383 -23.59 -16.62 17.95
C GLU A 383 -22.88 -15.84 19.05
N ASP A 384 -23.21 -16.14 20.31
CA ASP A 384 -22.49 -15.58 21.47
C ASP A 384 -21.06 -16.14 21.54
N PHE A 385 -20.81 -17.35 21.01
CA PHE A 385 -19.53 -18.07 21.01
C PHE A 385 -19.56 -19.27 20.05
N THR A 386 -18.39 -19.91 19.81
CA THR A 386 -18.32 -21.26 19.23
C THR A 386 -17.61 -22.18 20.20
N PHE A 387 -18.32 -23.22 20.65
CA PHE A 387 -17.80 -24.27 21.53
C PHE A 387 -17.96 -25.64 20.90
N VAL A 388 -16.82 -26.28 20.56
CA VAL A 388 -16.81 -27.61 19.95
C VAL A 388 -17.01 -28.67 21.04
N VAL A 389 -18.09 -29.39 21.00
CA VAL A 389 -18.41 -30.49 21.94
C VAL A 389 -17.75 -31.80 21.50
N ASP A 390 -17.93 -32.17 20.22
CA ASP A 390 -17.31 -33.30 19.54
C ASP A 390 -17.13 -33.02 18.03
N ASP A 391 -16.69 -34.04 17.27
CA ASP A 391 -16.38 -33.91 15.83
C ASP A 391 -17.59 -33.52 14.97
N TYR A 392 -18.79 -33.59 15.49
CA TYR A 392 -20.03 -33.36 14.77
C TYR A 392 -20.94 -32.31 15.42
N THR A 393 -20.54 -31.76 16.58
CA THR A 393 -21.40 -30.91 17.41
C THR A 393 -20.67 -29.65 17.88
N ASP A 394 -21.08 -28.51 17.31
CA ASP A 394 -20.65 -27.19 17.74
C ASP A 394 -21.83 -26.44 18.39
N TYR A 395 -21.57 -25.78 19.51
CA TYR A 395 -22.55 -24.93 20.20
C TYR A 395 -22.19 -23.44 19.96
N HIS A 396 -23.21 -22.65 19.68
CA HIS A 396 -23.07 -21.23 19.36
C HIS A 396 -23.81 -20.30 20.32
N SER A 397 -24.62 -20.89 21.20
CA SER A 397 -25.37 -20.17 22.24
C SER A 397 -25.48 -21.02 23.52
N LEU A 398 -25.76 -20.35 24.64
CA LEU A 398 -26.02 -21.08 25.91
C LEU A 398 -27.24 -22.01 25.84
N ASP A 399 -28.16 -21.76 24.93
CA ASP A 399 -29.37 -22.60 24.76
C ASP A 399 -29.08 -23.90 23.99
N ASP A 400 -27.92 -24.02 23.34
CA ASP A 400 -27.48 -25.23 22.67
C ASP A 400 -27.11 -26.34 23.67
N PHE A 401 -26.69 -25.97 24.89
CA PHE A 401 -26.32 -26.92 25.94
C PHE A 401 -27.52 -27.75 26.39
N LYS A 402 -27.37 -29.04 26.33
CA LYS A 402 -28.43 -30.01 26.74
C LYS A 402 -28.33 -30.34 28.22
N ASN A 403 -27.15 -30.27 28.81
CA ASN A 403 -26.88 -30.48 30.21
C ASN A 403 -26.78 -29.15 30.97
N PRO A 404 -27.69 -28.88 31.95
CA PRO A 404 -27.65 -27.62 32.72
C PRO A 404 -26.34 -27.38 33.51
N GLU A 405 -25.70 -28.48 33.99
CA GLU A 405 -24.43 -28.39 34.69
C GLU A 405 -23.27 -27.99 33.74
N ALA A 406 -23.26 -28.55 32.52
CA ALA A 406 -22.30 -28.20 31.50
C ALA A 406 -22.48 -26.74 31.08
N ARG A 407 -23.73 -26.25 30.92
CA ARG A 407 -24.05 -24.85 30.62
C ARG A 407 -23.48 -23.89 31.69
N GLN A 408 -23.69 -24.22 32.98
CA GLN A 408 -23.14 -23.38 34.08
C GLN A 408 -21.61 -23.40 34.08
N LEU A 409 -21.03 -24.59 33.92
CA LEU A 409 -19.61 -24.77 33.90
C LEU A 409 -18.94 -24.02 32.71
N PHE A 410 -19.62 -23.95 31.59
CA PHE A 410 -19.21 -23.18 30.43
C PHE A 410 -19.16 -21.67 30.73
N THR A 411 -20.16 -21.14 31.41
CA THR A 411 -20.17 -19.72 31.83
C THR A 411 -18.97 -19.38 32.75
N ASP A 412 -18.70 -20.28 33.70
CA ASP A 412 -17.57 -20.13 34.61
C ASP A 412 -16.22 -20.26 33.87
N TRP A 413 -16.13 -21.18 32.90
CA TRP A 413 -14.99 -21.37 32.02
C TRP A 413 -14.69 -20.13 31.18
N GLU A 414 -15.72 -19.52 30.56
CA GLU A 414 -15.54 -18.27 29.82
C GLU A 414 -14.97 -17.14 30.68
N SER A 415 -15.47 -17.03 31.91
CA SER A 415 -14.95 -16.04 32.87
C SER A 415 -13.49 -16.27 33.20
N LYS A 416 -13.10 -17.53 33.45
CA LYS A 416 -11.70 -17.92 33.72
C LYS A 416 -10.80 -17.75 32.49
N LYS A 417 -11.28 -18.02 31.29
CA LYS A 417 -10.58 -17.80 30.04
C LYS A 417 -10.27 -16.30 29.82
N LYS A 418 -11.21 -15.40 30.15
CA LYS A 418 -10.98 -13.95 30.15
C LYS A 418 -9.93 -13.53 31.20
N GLN A 419 -9.93 -14.16 32.38
CA GLN A 419 -8.90 -13.92 33.40
C GLN A 419 -7.52 -14.42 32.94
N LEU A 420 -7.46 -15.59 32.30
CA LEU A 420 -6.23 -16.17 31.76
C LEU A 420 -5.61 -15.24 30.69
N THR A 421 -6.43 -14.73 29.77
CA THR A 421 -5.99 -13.77 28.75
C THR A 421 -5.41 -12.49 29.38
N LYS A 422 -6.06 -11.96 30.42
CA LYS A 422 -5.57 -10.77 31.13
C LYS A 422 -4.25 -11.05 31.88
N LEU A 423 -4.15 -12.24 32.49
CA LEU A 423 -2.96 -12.65 33.19
C LEU A 423 -1.77 -12.85 32.23
N TYR A 424 -2.05 -13.39 31.04
CA TYR A 424 -1.07 -13.52 29.97
C TYR A 424 -0.51 -12.16 29.53
N GLN A 425 -1.38 -11.16 29.33
CA GLN A 425 -0.96 -9.80 28.97
C GLN A 425 -0.05 -9.20 30.04
N GLN A 426 -0.41 -9.34 31.33
CA GLN A 426 0.42 -8.87 32.45
C GLN A 426 1.78 -9.59 32.50
N LEU A 427 1.78 -10.87 32.21
CA LEU A 427 3.01 -11.68 32.18
C LEU A 427 3.93 -11.26 31.03
N ASP A 428 3.38 -11.01 29.86
CA ASP A 428 4.10 -10.56 28.67
C ASP A 428 4.72 -9.16 28.87
N GLU A 429 3.95 -8.23 29.44
CA GLU A 429 4.46 -6.90 29.84
C GLU A 429 5.61 -7.01 30.86
N MET A 430 5.46 -7.89 31.84
CA MET A 430 6.48 -8.08 32.87
C MET A 430 7.74 -8.76 32.33
N ARG A 431 7.62 -9.73 31.41
CA ARG A 431 8.74 -10.36 30.70
C ARG A 431 9.49 -9.33 29.85
N THR A 432 8.77 -8.48 29.14
CA THR A 432 9.34 -7.39 28.35
C THR A 432 10.12 -6.43 29.25
N ARG A 433 9.53 -6.02 30.38
CA ARG A 433 10.18 -5.14 31.35
C ARG A 433 11.42 -5.80 31.96
N TYR A 434 11.36 -7.08 32.29
CA TYR A 434 12.50 -7.85 32.81
C TYR A 434 13.67 -7.88 31.83
N THR A 435 13.42 -8.10 30.55
CA THR A 435 14.48 -8.14 29.52
C THR A 435 15.16 -6.78 29.31
N GLN A 436 14.44 -5.67 29.47
CA GLN A 436 14.93 -4.31 29.31
C GLN A 436 15.57 -3.72 30.56
N SER A 437 15.44 -4.38 31.72
CA SER A 437 15.91 -3.89 33.03
C SER A 437 17.38 -4.15 33.31
N THR A 438 17.98 -3.37 34.21
CA THR A 438 19.32 -3.57 34.74
C THR A 438 19.39 -4.81 35.67
N ALA A 439 20.59 -5.30 35.98
CA ALA A 439 20.78 -6.49 36.84
C ALA A 439 20.13 -6.33 38.22
N GLU A 440 20.19 -5.13 38.83
CA GLU A 440 19.57 -4.86 40.13
C GLU A 440 18.03 -4.86 40.06
N GLU A 441 17.46 -4.28 39.02
CA GLU A 441 16.01 -4.25 38.77
C GLU A 441 15.47 -5.65 38.48
N ARG A 442 16.20 -6.46 37.70
CA ARG A 442 15.85 -7.86 37.42
C ARG A 442 15.68 -8.68 38.68
N THR A 443 16.55 -8.48 39.70
CA THR A 443 16.45 -9.19 40.97
C THR A 443 15.15 -8.84 41.72
N LYS A 444 14.66 -7.60 41.59
CA LYS A 444 13.41 -7.17 42.22
C LYS A 444 12.18 -7.71 41.48
N ILE A 445 12.24 -7.73 40.15
CA ILE A 445 11.12 -8.15 39.30
C ILE A 445 11.00 -9.68 39.24
N SER A 446 12.11 -10.43 39.39
CA SER A 446 12.14 -11.88 39.22
C SER A 446 11.16 -12.64 40.12
N THR A 447 10.99 -12.22 41.36
CA THR A 447 10.07 -12.88 42.31
C THR A 447 8.60 -12.68 41.92
N GLU A 448 8.27 -11.47 41.44
CA GLU A 448 6.94 -11.13 40.98
C GLU A 448 6.63 -11.86 39.67
N LEU A 449 7.58 -11.88 38.73
CA LEU A 449 7.49 -12.61 37.47
C LEU A 449 7.22 -14.09 37.68
N LEU A 450 8.03 -14.77 38.55
CA LEU A 450 7.85 -16.18 38.87
C LEU A 450 6.49 -16.47 39.55
N THR A 451 6.00 -15.53 40.34
CA THR A 451 4.68 -15.66 41.00
C THR A 451 3.58 -15.59 39.94
N LEU A 452 3.69 -14.64 39.00
CA LEU A 452 2.72 -14.46 37.89
C LEU A 452 2.75 -15.68 36.96
N GLU A 453 3.91 -16.23 36.64
CA GLU A 453 4.06 -17.45 35.85
C GLU A 453 3.35 -18.66 36.51
N LYS A 454 3.55 -18.85 37.80
CA LYS A 454 2.84 -19.93 38.53
C LYS A 454 1.33 -19.75 38.55
N GLN A 455 0.85 -18.48 38.65
CA GLN A 455 -0.57 -18.20 38.62
C GLN A 455 -1.15 -18.48 37.20
N TYR A 456 -0.41 -18.12 36.17
CA TYR A 456 -0.77 -18.39 34.78
C TYR A 456 -0.88 -19.91 34.52
N GLU A 457 0.15 -20.67 34.84
CA GLU A 457 0.19 -22.15 34.69
C GLU A 457 -0.95 -22.85 35.44
N ALA A 458 -1.21 -22.40 36.68
CA ALA A 458 -2.31 -22.97 37.48
C ALA A 458 -3.68 -22.69 36.85
N LEU A 459 -3.93 -21.45 36.40
CA LEU A 459 -5.18 -21.06 35.76
C LEU A 459 -5.34 -21.70 34.38
N GLU A 460 -4.28 -21.83 33.60
CA GLU A 460 -4.26 -22.53 32.31
C GLU A 460 -4.65 -23.99 32.47
N THR A 461 -4.07 -24.68 33.46
CA THR A 461 -4.42 -26.06 33.78
C THR A 461 -5.88 -26.21 34.19
N GLU A 462 -6.40 -25.27 34.99
CA GLU A 462 -7.79 -25.26 35.41
C GLU A 462 -8.74 -25.04 34.22
N VAL A 463 -8.45 -24.06 33.35
CA VAL A 463 -9.26 -23.79 32.15
C VAL A 463 -9.28 -25.00 31.21
N ALA A 464 -8.16 -25.66 31.01
CA ALA A 464 -8.06 -26.86 30.19
C ALA A 464 -8.84 -28.06 30.80
N ALA A 465 -8.84 -28.20 32.12
CA ALA A 465 -9.62 -29.23 32.79
C ALA A 465 -11.14 -28.97 32.70
N MET A 466 -11.56 -27.73 32.85
CA MET A 466 -12.97 -27.32 32.69
C MET A 466 -13.46 -27.57 31.27
N ASP A 467 -12.68 -27.26 30.24
CA ASP A 467 -13.03 -27.54 28.83
C ASP A 467 -13.35 -29.01 28.60
N LYS A 468 -12.53 -29.92 29.12
CA LYS A 468 -12.76 -31.36 29.02
C LYS A 468 -14.00 -31.80 29.81
N ASP A 469 -14.24 -31.25 30.99
CA ASP A 469 -15.40 -31.63 31.83
C ASP A 469 -16.71 -31.18 31.20
N ILE A 470 -16.75 -29.98 30.57
CA ILE A 470 -17.93 -29.51 29.83
C ILE A 470 -18.27 -30.46 28.70
N ARG A 471 -17.31 -30.84 27.85
CA ARG A 471 -17.49 -31.77 26.74
C ARG A 471 -17.97 -33.13 27.24
N ASN A 472 -17.31 -33.68 28.24
CA ASN A 472 -17.68 -34.98 28.80
C ASN A 472 -19.10 -34.97 29.39
N LYS A 473 -19.53 -33.90 30.05
CA LYS A 473 -20.90 -33.77 30.58
C LYS A 473 -21.93 -33.71 29.48
N GLU A 474 -21.67 -33.00 28.37
CA GLU A 474 -22.58 -32.94 27.21
C GLU A 474 -22.66 -34.28 26.50
N ILE A 475 -21.54 -34.91 26.15
CA ILE A 475 -21.50 -36.22 25.49
C ILE A 475 -22.20 -37.28 26.32
N ASN A 476 -21.90 -37.32 27.64
CA ASN A 476 -22.54 -38.30 28.52
C ASN A 476 -24.06 -38.06 28.71
N TYR A 477 -24.51 -36.81 28.62
CA TYR A 477 -25.92 -36.47 28.68
C TYR A 477 -26.67 -36.88 27.40
N ALA A 478 -26.05 -36.66 26.24
CA ALA A 478 -26.56 -37.07 24.96
C ALA A 478 -26.70 -38.61 24.84
N ASN A 479 -25.72 -39.35 25.37
CA ASN A 479 -25.70 -40.82 25.33
C ASN A 479 -26.69 -41.50 26.33
N LYS A 480 -27.29 -40.73 27.28
CA LYS A 480 -28.25 -41.22 28.25
C LYS A 480 -29.72 -41.09 27.79
N LYS A 481 -29.97 -40.41 26.68
CA LYS A 481 -31.28 -40.27 26.04
C LYS A 481 -31.41 -41.13 24.82
#